data_49404ad4306194dd10f70ca52a007a93
#
_entry.id   49404ad4306194dd10f70ca52a007a93
#
_cell.length_a   1.000
_cell.length_b   1.000
_cell.length_c   1.000
_cell.angle_alpha   90.00
_cell.angle_beta   90.00
_cell.angle_gamma   90.00
#
_symmetry.space_group_name_H-M   'P 1'
#
loop_
_entity.id
_entity.type
_entity.pdbx_description
1 polymer ?
#
loop_
_entity_poly.entity_id
_entity_poly.type
_entity_poly.pdbx_seq_one_letter_code
_entity_poly.pdbx_strand_id
1 'polypeptide(L)'
;MGTDLSVVNAARVSFGKKHTEMTKGDRKLIDYLAKHGHWTPFGHGSLSFHIKAPIFVARQLVKHQVGLVWNEVSRRYIDYEPEYWLPAHWRSRAEDKKQGSSKEELVDELDGIGRTNEYVAGAGEIANITYKTLLDAGVCPEQARMVLPQNVYTEWYWSGTLYAFARVCNLRCQPDAQLETQDVCWELDGLAKEQFPVSWLALRN
;
A
#
# COMPACT_ATOMS: atom_id res chain seq x y z
N MET A 1 -16.45 4.32 3.64
CA MET A 1 -17.89 4.67 3.79
C MET A 1 -18.76 3.57 3.19
N GLY A 2 -19.89 3.26 3.79
CA GLY A 2 -20.78 2.17 3.42
C GLY A 2 -20.47 0.88 4.14
N THR A 3 -21.27 -0.13 3.86
CA THR A 3 -21.19 -1.50 4.38
C THR A 3 -21.57 -2.48 3.26
N ASP A 4 -21.53 -3.78 3.52
CA ASP A 4 -22.05 -4.80 2.58
C ASP A 4 -23.49 -4.51 2.14
N LEU A 5 -24.30 -3.94 3.03
CA LEU A 5 -25.67 -3.54 2.69
C LEU A 5 -25.73 -2.42 1.63
N SER A 6 -24.72 -1.56 1.58
CA SER A 6 -24.62 -0.52 0.53
C SER A 6 -24.40 -1.16 -0.84
N VAL A 7 -23.55 -2.18 -0.92
CA VAL A 7 -23.31 -2.97 -2.15
C VAL A 7 -24.58 -3.69 -2.60
N VAL A 8 -25.28 -4.35 -1.65
CA VAL A 8 -26.56 -5.01 -1.91
C VAL A 8 -27.60 -4.05 -2.46
N ASN A 9 -27.79 -2.91 -1.81
CA ASN A 9 -28.80 -1.94 -2.21
C ASN A 9 -28.46 -1.28 -3.55
N ALA A 10 -27.18 -1.05 -3.83
CA ALA A 10 -26.74 -0.58 -5.15
C ALA A 10 -27.09 -1.59 -6.26
N ALA A 11 -26.94 -2.88 -6.02
CA ALA A 11 -27.34 -3.92 -6.98
C ALA A 11 -28.86 -4.03 -7.12
N ARG A 12 -29.61 -3.92 -5.99
CA ARG A 12 -31.05 -4.12 -5.97
C ARG A 12 -31.87 -2.93 -6.49
N VAL A 13 -31.24 -1.76 -6.63
CA VAL A 13 -31.91 -0.56 -7.16
C VAL A 13 -32.52 -0.82 -8.55
N SER A 14 -31.88 -1.67 -9.37
CA SER A 14 -32.39 -2.08 -10.68
C SER A 14 -33.74 -2.81 -10.63
N PHE A 15 -34.13 -3.31 -9.46
CA PHE A 15 -35.42 -3.96 -9.22
C PHE A 15 -36.33 -3.12 -8.33
N GLY A 16 -36.00 -1.85 -8.06
CA GLY A 16 -36.74 -0.97 -7.17
C GLY A 16 -36.82 -1.46 -5.72
N LYS A 17 -35.84 -2.30 -5.28
CA LYS A 17 -35.82 -2.90 -3.95
C LYS A 17 -34.73 -2.29 -3.08
N LYS A 18 -35.03 -2.16 -1.78
CA LYS A 18 -34.10 -1.70 -0.76
C LYS A 18 -34.24 -2.61 0.48
N HIS A 19 -33.12 -3.06 1.00
CA HIS A 19 -33.05 -3.80 2.26
C HIS A 19 -32.51 -2.92 3.37
N THR A 20 -32.98 -3.15 4.60
CA THR A 20 -32.50 -2.49 5.82
C THR A 20 -31.51 -3.37 6.59
N GLU A 21 -31.51 -4.66 6.31
CA GLU A 21 -30.65 -5.65 6.96
C GLU A 21 -30.16 -6.66 5.93
N MET A 22 -28.99 -7.27 6.22
CA MET A 22 -28.39 -8.31 5.39
C MET A 22 -29.09 -9.64 5.55
N THR A 23 -29.52 -10.26 4.46
CA THR A 23 -30.14 -11.58 4.44
C THR A 23 -29.20 -12.64 3.86
N LYS A 24 -29.56 -13.93 4.03
CA LYS A 24 -28.84 -15.04 3.35
C LYS A 24 -28.88 -14.91 1.82
N GLY A 25 -29.97 -14.34 1.26
CA GLY A 25 -30.11 -14.09 -0.16
C GLY A 25 -29.16 -12.98 -0.65
N ASP A 26 -28.89 -12.00 0.20
CA ASP A 26 -27.97 -10.90 -0.12
C ASP A 26 -26.51 -11.36 -0.17
N ARG A 27 -26.10 -12.27 0.71
CA ARG A 27 -24.78 -12.88 0.64
C ARG A 27 -24.58 -13.62 -0.69
N LYS A 28 -25.57 -14.45 -1.10
CA LYS A 28 -25.55 -15.14 -2.39
C LYS A 28 -25.51 -14.16 -3.59
N LEU A 29 -26.19 -13.01 -3.46
CA LEU A 29 -26.17 -11.97 -4.50
C LEU A 29 -24.76 -11.37 -4.62
N ILE A 30 -24.11 -11.02 -3.51
CA ILE A 30 -22.73 -10.50 -3.50
C ILE A 30 -21.77 -11.50 -4.16
N ASP A 31 -21.82 -12.77 -3.77
CA ASP A 31 -20.98 -13.82 -4.36
C ASP A 31 -21.22 -13.96 -5.87
N TYR A 32 -22.48 -13.93 -6.30
CA TYR A 32 -22.83 -13.97 -7.72
C TYR A 32 -22.26 -12.78 -8.49
N LEU A 33 -22.42 -11.55 -7.95
CA LEU A 33 -21.92 -10.31 -8.58
C LEU A 33 -20.39 -10.33 -8.72
N ALA A 34 -19.69 -10.74 -7.69
CA ALA A 34 -18.22 -10.84 -7.70
C ALA A 34 -17.75 -11.89 -8.73
N LYS A 35 -18.32 -13.10 -8.67
CA LYS A 35 -17.98 -14.20 -9.56
C LYS A 35 -18.18 -13.89 -11.04
N HIS A 36 -19.20 -13.10 -11.38
CA HIS A 36 -19.51 -12.72 -12.77
C HIS A 36 -18.95 -11.35 -13.17
N GLY A 37 -18.08 -10.75 -12.37
CA GLY A 37 -17.42 -9.48 -12.68
C GLY A 37 -18.37 -8.27 -12.74
N HIS A 38 -19.51 -8.34 -12.06
CA HIS A 38 -20.44 -7.21 -11.93
C HIS A 38 -19.91 -6.23 -10.88
N TRP A 39 -18.89 -5.48 -11.25
CA TRP A 39 -18.11 -4.66 -10.32
C TRP A 39 -18.82 -3.40 -9.82
N THR A 40 -19.80 -2.86 -10.57
CA THR A 40 -20.41 -1.56 -10.27
C THR A 40 -21.04 -1.44 -8.88
N PRO A 41 -21.74 -2.45 -8.32
CA PRO A 41 -22.25 -2.38 -6.95
C PRO A 41 -21.13 -2.19 -5.91
N PHE A 42 -19.98 -2.81 -6.12
CA PHE A 42 -18.79 -2.67 -5.23
C PHE A 42 -18.10 -1.30 -5.36
N GLY A 43 -18.45 -0.52 -6.40
CA GLY A 43 -18.02 0.86 -6.55
C GLY A 43 -18.73 1.83 -5.60
N HIS A 44 -19.85 1.43 -4.97
CA HIS A 44 -20.60 2.23 -4.00
C HIS A 44 -20.14 2.05 -2.55
N GLY A 45 -19.26 1.08 -2.27
CA GLY A 45 -18.48 1.01 -1.03
C GLY A 45 -17.16 1.75 -1.22
N SER A 46 -16.71 2.49 -0.22
CA SER A 46 -15.41 3.19 -0.28
C SER A 46 -14.62 3.04 1.01
N LEU A 47 -13.31 3.05 0.85
CA LEU A 47 -12.31 2.97 1.91
C LEU A 47 -11.37 4.16 1.80
N SER A 48 -10.84 4.59 2.94
CA SER A 48 -9.79 5.60 3.01
C SER A 48 -8.79 5.18 4.08
N PHE A 49 -7.54 5.12 3.72
CA PHE A 49 -6.44 4.72 4.59
C PHE A 49 -5.42 5.85 4.72
N HIS A 50 -4.89 6.04 5.92
CA HIS A 50 -3.68 6.80 6.15
C HIS A 50 -2.54 5.81 6.32
N ILE A 51 -1.54 5.87 5.44
CA ILE A 51 -0.48 4.88 5.35
C ILE A 51 0.87 5.57 5.54
N LYS A 52 1.73 4.96 6.35
CA LYS A 52 3.14 5.33 6.50
C LYS A 52 3.99 4.16 6.02
N ALA A 53 4.80 4.38 4.99
CA ALA A 53 5.71 3.37 4.45
C ALA A 53 6.89 4.06 3.73
N PRO A 54 7.99 3.35 3.44
CA PRO A 54 9.11 3.94 2.71
C PRO A 54 8.74 4.31 1.27
N ILE A 55 9.43 5.32 0.74
CA ILE A 55 9.17 5.87 -0.61
C ILE A 55 9.19 4.78 -1.68
N PHE A 56 10.08 3.79 -1.60
CA PHE A 56 10.13 2.73 -2.63
C PHE A 56 8.86 1.87 -2.66
N VAL A 57 8.16 1.69 -1.52
CA VAL A 57 6.85 1.03 -1.43
C VAL A 57 5.76 1.95 -1.99
N ALA A 58 5.75 3.21 -1.55
CA ALA A 58 4.80 4.22 -2.03
C ALA A 58 4.85 4.34 -3.57
N ARG A 59 6.05 4.38 -4.17
CA ARG A 59 6.23 4.42 -5.64
C ARG A 59 5.68 3.20 -6.36
N GLN A 60 5.62 2.05 -5.73
CA GLN A 60 5.01 0.86 -6.29
C GLN A 60 3.49 0.92 -6.20
N LEU A 61 2.97 1.36 -5.04
CA LEU A 61 1.52 1.42 -4.78
C LEU A 61 0.82 2.54 -5.56
N VAL A 62 1.45 3.71 -5.73
CA VAL A 62 0.86 4.84 -6.48
C VAL A 62 0.58 4.54 -7.95
N LYS A 63 1.13 3.45 -8.51
CA LYS A 63 0.81 2.98 -9.87
C LYS A 63 -0.63 2.45 -10.00
N HIS A 64 -1.27 2.12 -8.90
CA HIS A 64 -2.68 1.75 -8.87
C HIS A 64 -3.53 3.01 -8.83
N GLN A 65 -4.06 3.44 -9.98
CA GLN A 65 -4.77 4.72 -10.11
C GLN A 65 -6.27 4.56 -10.37
N VAL A 66 -6.69 3.45 -10.97
CA VAL A 66 -8.09 3.27 -11.38
C VAL A 66 -9.01 3.09 -10.19
N GLY A 67 -9.86 4.09 -9.93
CA GLY A 67 -10.79 4.12 -8.81
C GLY A 67 -10.16 4.48 -7.47
N LEU A 68 -8.95 5.05 -7.49
CA LEU A 68 -8.16 5.43 -6.33
C LEU A 68 -7.67 6.87 -6.45
N VAL A 69 -7.59 7.58 -5.33
CA VAL A 69 -7.01 8.91 -5.20
C VAL A 69 -5.94 8.92 -4.11
N TRP A 70 -4.89 9.72 -4.32
CA TRP A 70 -3.68 9.71 -3.53
C TRP A 70 -3.24 11.13 -3.17
N ASN A 71 -3.04 11.40 -1.88
CA ASN A 71 -2.44 12.63 -1.39
C ASN A 71 -1.31 12.30 -0.42
N GLU A 72 -0.11 12.72 -0.77
CA GLU A 72 1.13 12.38 -0.06
C GLU A 72 1.76 13.60 0.57
N VAL A 73 2.39 13.40 1.72
CA VAL A 73 3.27 14.38 2.36
C VAL A 73 4.33 14.85 1.37
N SER A 74 4.53 16.15 1.32
CA SER A 74 5.54 16.73 0.41
C SER A 74 6.64 17.43 1.19
N ARG A 75 7.87 16.95 1.02
CA ARG A 75 9.07 17.62 1.54
C ARG A 75 9.39 18.97 0.88
N ARG A 76 8.51 19.50 0.07
CA ARG A 76 8.54 20.89 -0.35
C ARG A 76 8.04 21.84 0.75
N TYR A 77 7.21 21.29 1.67
CA TYR A 77 6.49 22.06 2.69
C TYR A 77 6.86 21.67 4.12
N ILE A 78 7.65 20.61 4.29
CA ILE A 78 8.06 20.10 5.59
C ILE A 78 9.59 20.01 5.63
N ASP A 79 10.16 20.33 6.79
CA ASP A 79 11.61 20.38 7.07
C ASP A 79 12.05 19.53 8.26
N TYR A 80 11.09 18.80 8.88
CA TYR A 80 11.45 17.90 9.96
C TYR A 80 12.37 16.75 9.49
N GLU A 81 13.14 16.20 10.41
CA GLU A 81 14.13 15.17 10.16
C GLU A 81 13.52 13.94 9.45
N PRO A 82 14.13 13.45 8.35
CA PRO A 82 13.69 12.24 7.69
C PRO A 82 13.81 11.02 8.61
N GLU A 83 12.81 10.16 8.62
CA GLU A 83 12.85 8.85 9.25
C GLU A 83 13.18 7.79 8.19
N TYR A 84 14.04 6.82 8.53
CA TYR A 84 14.53 5.81 7.61
C TYR A 84 14.02 4.42 7.98
N TRP A 85 13.59 3.70 6.97
CA TRP A 85 13.23 2.29 7.07
C TRP A 85 14.46 1.41 6.85
N LEU A 86 14.61 0.39 7.69
CA LEU A 86 15.59 -0.68 7.53
C LEU A 86 14.88 -2.03 7.64
N PRO A 87 15.25 -3.03 6.82
CA PRO A 87 14.66 -4.35 6.91
C PRO A 87 15.12 -5.05 8.20
N ALA A 88 14.24 -5.90 8.76
CA ALA A 88 14.64 -6.80 9.83
C ALA A 88 15.68 -7.84 9.35
N HIS A 89 15.53 -8.27 8.09
CA HIS A 89 16.41 -9.25 7.44
C HIS A 89 16.63 -8.87 5.97
N TRP A 90 17.88 -8.97 5.52
CA TRP A 90 18.23 -8.82 4.11
C TRP A 90 17.95 -10.12 3.37
N ARG A 91 17.46 -10.02 2.14
CA ARG A 91 17.11 -11.16 1.31
C ARG A 91 18.06 -11.27 0.11
N SER A 92 18.42 -12.49 -0.26
CA SER A 92 19.21 -12.74 -1.44
C SER A 92 18.41 -12.52 -2.72
N ARG A 93 19.11 -12.34 -3.82
CA ARG A 93 18.52 -12.33 -5.16
C ARG A 93 17.99 -13.71 -5.50
N ALA A 94 16.76 -13.78 -6.03
CA ALA A 94 16.22 -15.05 -6.55
C ALA A 94 16.93 -15.43 -7.85
N GLU A 95 17.42 -16.67 -7.95
CA GLU A 95 18.15 -17.17 -9.14
C GLU A 95 17.22 -17.35 -10.35
N ASP A 96 16.01 -17.84 -10.12
CA ASP A 96 15.06 -18.25 -11.17
C ASP A 96 13.95 -17.23 -11.49
N LYS A 97 14.01 -16.03 -10.90
CA LYS A 97 12.93 -15.04 -11.06
C LYS A 97 13.47 -13.71 -11.58
N LYS A 98 12.80 -13.17 -12.60
CA LYS A 98 13.09 -11.81 -13.07
C LYS A 98 12.69 -10.73 -12.05
N GLN A 99 11.75 -11.04 -11.16
CA GLN A 99 11.24 -10.15 -10.09
C GLN A 99 11.08 -10.97 -8.80
N GLY A 100 11.30 -10.31 -7.66
CA GLY A 100 11.22 -10.92 -6.34
C GLY A 100 12.58 -11.23 -5.74
N SER A 101 12.57 -11.61 -4.47
CA SER A 101 13.73 -12.04 -3.70
C SER A 101 13.63 -13.52 -3.36
N SER A 102 14.76 -14.14 -3.06
CA SER A 102 14.79 -15.45 -2.41
C SER A 102 14.11 -15.34 -1.03
N LYS A 103 13.63 -16.48 -0.50
CA LYS A 103 13.22 -16.58 0.90
C LYS A 103 14.42 -16.76 1.83
N GLU A 104 15.60 -17.03 1.27
CA GLU A 104 16.83 -17.20 2.02
C GLU A 104 17.31 -15.85 2.52
N GLU A 105 17.57 -15.77 3.80
CA GLU A 105 18.20 -14.63 4.42
C GLU A 105 19.67 -14.54 3.98
N LEU A 106 20.10 -13.34 3.61
CA LEU A 106 21.52 -13.09 3.46
C LEU A 106 22.17 -13.02 4.84
N VAL A 107 23.41 -13.46 4.91
CA VAL A 107 24.27 -13.17 6.04
C VAL A 107 24.34 -11.64 6.20
N ASP A 108 24.08 -11.17 7.41
CA ASP A 108 23.99 -9.74 7.74
C ASP A 108 25.37 -9.05 7.78
N GLU A 109 26.30 -9.51 6.96
CA GLU A 109 27.66 -9.02 6.89
C GLU A 109 28.12 -8.92 5.44
N LEU A 110 28.49 -7.72 5.03
CA LEU A 110 29.11 -7.45 3.74
C LEU A 110 30.63 -7.59 3.91
N ASP A 111 31.26 -8.43 3.10
CA ASP A 111 32.71 -8.68 3.13
C ASP A 111 33.50 -7.36 3.14
N GLY A 112 34.22 -7.13 4.24
CA GLY A 112 35.09 -5.95 4.43
C GLY A 112 34.39 -4.62 4.69
N ILE A 113 33.06 -4.59 4.84
CA ILE A 113 32.26 -3.35 5.02
C ILE A 113 31.56 -3.34 6.39
N GLY A 114 31.39 -4.49 7.06
CA GLY A 114 30.65 -4.65 8.31
C GLY A 114 29.18 -5.00 8.09
N ARG A 115 28.38 -4.81 9.12
CA ARG A 115 26.96 -5.19 9.08
C ARG A 115 26.16 -4.35 8.07
N THR A 116 25.37 -5.01 7.25
CA THR A 116 24.59 -4.39 6.18
C THR A 116 23.69 -3.24 6.69
N ASN A 117 23.03 -3.43 7.84
CA ASN A 117 22.19 -2.40 8.45
C ASN A 117 22.98 -1.16 8.87
N GLU A 118 24.19 -1.34 9.45
CA GLU A 118 25.07 -0.24 9.85
C GLU A 118 25.55 0.57 8.64
N TYR A 119 25.88 -0.13 7.55
CA TYR A 119 26.30 0.51 6.31
C TYR A 119 25.16 1.34 5.67
N VAL A 120 23.95 0.77 5.60
CA VAL A 120 22.78 1.47 5.05
C VAL A 120 22.33 2.61 5.95
N ALA A 121 22.37 2.45 7.28
CA ALA A 121 22.09 3.52 8.24
C ALA A 121 23.10 4.68 8.10
N GLY A 122 24.39 4.37 7.96
CA GLY A 122 25.43 5.38 7.73
C GLY A 122 25.23 6.17 6.43
N ALA A 123 24.79 5.51 5.36
CA ALA A 123 24.42 6.19 4.11
C ALA A 123 23.22 7.11 4.30
N GLY A 124 22.22 6.71 5.09
CA GLY A 124 21.08 7.53 5.47
C GLY A 124 21.49 8.77 6.28
N GLU A 125 22.41 8.60 7.23
CA GLU A 125 22.94 9.71 8.04
C GLU A 125 23.68 10.74 7.19
N ILE A 126 24.55 10.29 6.28
CA ILE A 126 25.25 11.19 5.32
C ILE A 126 24.22 11.94 4.47
N ALA A 127 23.20 11.28 3.97
CA ALA A 127 22.13 11.90 3.21
C ALA A 127 21.37 12.96 4.04
N ASN A 128 21.11 12.69 5.32
CA ASN A 128 20.45 13.63 6.22
C ASN A 128 21.31 14.87 6.51
N ILE A 129 22.60 14.66 6.80
CA ILE A 129 23.57 15.77 6.98
C ILE A 129 23.63 16.64 5.72
N THR A 130 23.71 16.01 4.54
CA THR A 130 23.74 16.72 3.26
C THR A 130 22.45 17.50 3.04
N TYR A 131 21.29 16.90 3.32
CA TYR A 131 19.99 17.56 3.20
C TYR A 131 19.90 18.82 4.09
N LYS A 132 20.25 18.68 5.37
CA LYS A 132 20.28 19.80 6.33
C LYS A 132 21.25 20.89 5.89
N THR A 133 22.47 20.53 5.48
CA THR A 133 23.47 21.49 4.99
C THR A 133 22.98 22.28 3.80
N LEU A 134 22.26 21.64 2.86
CA LEU A 134 21.67 22.34 1.71
C LEU A 134 20.59 23.33 2.14
N LEU A 135 19.71 22.95 3.06
CA LEU A 135 18.69 23.85 3.60
C LEU A 135 19.31 25.05 4.33
N ASP A 136 20.30 24.81 5.19
CA ASP A 136 21.02 25.86 5.93
C ASP A 136 21.77 26.82 5.01
N ALA A 137 22.24 26.33 3.86
CA ALA A 137 22.86 27.14 2.80
C ALA A 137 21.82 27.90 1.93
N GLY A 138 20.52 27.79 2.22
CA GLY A 138 19.45 28.48 1.50
C GLY A 138 18.96 27.77 0.23
N VAL A 139 19.36 26.51 0.00
CA VAL A 139 18.81 25.73 -1.10
C VAL A 139 17.34 25.40 -0.81
N CYS A 140 16.48 25.60 -1.80
CA CYS A 140 15.05 25.33 -1.62
C CYS A 140 14.76 23.84 -1.32
N PRO A 141 13.76 23.54 -0.48
CA PRO A 141 13.40 22.15 -0.12
C PRO A 141 13.11 21.26 -1.33
N GLU A 142 12.62 21.83 -2.43
CA GLU A 142 12.35 21.11 -3.68
C GLU A 142 13.59 20.44 -4.27
N GLN A 143 14.75 21.09 -4.13
CA GLN A 143 16.04 20.59 -4.60
C GLN A 143 16.79 19.84 -3.50
N ALA A 144 16.82 20.38 -2.27
CA ALA A 144 17.52 19.73 -1.16
C ALA A 144 17.10 18.29 -0.95
N ARG A 145 15.79 17.98 -1.04
CA ARG A 145 15.24 16.61 -0.86
C ARG A 145 15.76 15.57 -1.86
N MET A 146 16.40 15.98 -2.97
CA MET A 146 16.85 15.03 -4.00
C MET A 146 18.00 14.12 -3.53
N VAL A 147 18.68 14.49 -2.45
CA VAL A 147 19.76 13.66 -1.86
C VAL A 147 19.24 12.57 -0.92
N LEU A 148 17.94 12.59 -0.59
CA LEU A 148 17.34 11.62 0.33
C LEU A 148 17.12 10.25 -0.36
N PRO A 149 17.50 9.15 0.29
CA PRO A 149 17.38 7.81 -0.28
C PRO A 149 15.92 7.32 -0.26
N GLN A 150 15.65 6.25 -1.01
CA GLN A 150 14.29 5.72 -1.20
C GLN A 150 13.71 5.01 0.02
N ASN A 151 14.53 4.66 1.00
CA ASN A 151 14.08 4.08 2.27
C ASN A 151 13.62 5.11 3.31
N VAL A 152 13.59 6.40 2.95
CA VAL A 152 12.92 7.42 3.77
C VAL A 152 11.43 7.12 3.84
N TYR A 153 10.86 7.19 5.04
CA TYR A 153 9.41 7.09 5.22
C TYR A 153 8.69 8.28 4.60
N THR A 154 7.55 8.00 3.97
CA THR A 154 6.55 8.96 3.55
C THR A 154 5.19 8.55 4.10
N GLU A 155 4.22 9.46 4.08
CA GLU A 155 2.86 9.22 4.52
C GLU A 155 1.88 9.73 3.47
N TRP A 156 0.77 9.02 3.31
CA TRP A 156 -0.27 9.43 2.36
C TRP A 156 -1.65 8.97 2.78
N TYR A 157 -2.64 9.74 2.34
CA TYR A 157 -4.01 9.29 2.29
C TYR A 157 -4.26 8.59 0.96
N TRP A 158 -4.82 7.39 1.04
CA TRP A 158 -5.22 6.61 -0.12
C TRP A 158 -6.69 6.25 -0.01
N SER A 159 -7.53 6.79 -0.90
CA SER A 159 -8.98 6.63 -0.87
C SER A 159 -9.47 6.07 -2.19
N GLY A 160 -10.54 5.29 -2.14
CA GLY A 160 -11.14 4.76 -3.35
C GLY A 160 -12.23 3.75 -3.10
N THR A 161 -12.67 3.12 -4.19
CA THR A 161 -13.75 2.14 -4.13
C THR A 161 -13.28 0.81 -3.54
N LEU A 162 -14.21 0.08 -2.93
CA LEU A 162 -13.97 -1.28 -2.43
C LEU A 162 -13.40 -2.20 -3.52
N TYR A 163 -13.94 -2.11 -4.74
CA TYR A 163 -13.46 -2.88 -5.89
C TYR A 163 -12.02 -2.54 -6.26
N ALA A 164 -11.66 -1.26 -6.23
CA ALA A 164 -10.30 -0.83 -6.57
C ALA A 164 -9.26 -1.37 -5.57
N PHE A 165 -9.55 -1.30 -4.27
CA PHE A 165 -8.68 -1.88 -3.24
C PHE A 165 -8.60 -3.41 -3.31
N ALA A 166 -9.70 -4.10 -3.61
CA ALA A 166 -9.66 -5.56 -3.82
C ALA A 166 -8.70 -5.94 -4.96
N ARG A 167 -8.70 -5.18 -6.06
CA ARG A 167 -7.73 -5.38 -7.16
C ARG A 167 -6.28 -5.15 -6.74
N VAL A 168 -6.03 -4.14 -5.90
CA VAL A 168 -4.68 -3.91 -5.33
C VAL A 168 -4.25 -5.13 -4.52
N CYS A 169 -5.08 -5.57 -3.56
CA CYS A 169 -4.75 -6.70 -2.70
C CYS A 169 -4.65 -8.02 -3.48
N ASN A 170 -5.49 -8.24 -4.51
CA ASN A 170 -5.39 -9.40 -5.41
C ASN A 170 -4.06 -9.49 -6.13
N LEU A 171 -3.45 -8.35 -6.44
CA LEU A 171 -2.15 -8.30 -7.12
C LEU A 171 -0.98 -8.26 -6.13
N ARG A 172 -1.11 -7.54 -5.00
CA ARG A 172 0.03 -7.23 -4.12
C ARG A 172 0.17 -8.16 -2.91
N CYS A 173 -0.87 -8.90 -2.55
CA CYS A 173 -0.77 -9.97 -1.55
C CYS A 173 -0.29 -11.32 -2.14
N GLN A 174 0.17 -11.34 -3.39
CA GLN A 174 0.69 -12.57 -4.02
C GLN A 174 2.14 -12.84 -3.59
N PRO A 175 2.57 -14.11 -3.53
CA PRO A 175 3.92 -14.48 -3.08
C PRO A 175 5.07 -13.94 -3.94
N ASP A 176 4.79 -13.50 -5.16
CA ASP A 176 5.76 -12.92 -6.10
C ASP A 176 5.81 -11.38 -6.04
N ALA A 177 4.94 -10.74 -5.27
CA ALA A 177 5.03 -9.33 -5.00
C ALA A 177 6.19 -9.02 -4.04
N GLN A 178 6.69 -7.80 -4.06
CA GLN A 178 7.74 -7.35 -3.14
C GLN A 178 7.23 -7.42 -1.69
N LEU A 179 8.01 -8.02 -0.78
CA LEU A 179 7.57 -8.33 0.58
C LEU A 179 7.08 -7.08 1.34
N GLU A 180 7.83 -5.99 1.29
CA GLU A 180 7.46 -4.74 1.97
C GLU A 180 6.14 -4.15 1.44
N THR A 181 5.83 -4.42 0.18
CA THR A 181 4.53 -4.05 -0.42
C THR A 181 3.44 -5.04 -0.01
N GLN A 182 3.77 -6.34 0.12
CA GLN A 182 2.85 -7.34 0.65
C GLN A 182 2.42 -6.96 2.07
N ASP A 183 3.35 -6.59 2.95
CA ASP A 183 3.08 -6.25 4.35
C ASP A 183 2.03 -5.14 4.44
N VAL A 184 2.23 -4.04 3.73
CA VAL A 184 1.24 -2.95 3.66
C VAL A 184 -0.11 -3.45 3.12
N CYS A 185 -0.09 -4.28 2.07
CA CYS A 185 -1.34 -4.74 1.45
C CYS A 185 -2.08 -5.78 2.30
N TRP A 186 -1.40 -6.58 3.12
CA TRP A 186 -2.05 -7.47 4.08
C TRP A 186 -2.72 -6.71 5.22
N GLU A 187 -2.13 -5.60 5.69
CA GLU A 187 -2.78 -4.69 6.64
C GLU A 187 -4.07 -4.10 6.05
N LEU A 188 -4.00 -3.59 4.81
CA LEU A 188 -5.17 -3.07 4.09
C LEU A 188 -6.25 -4.14 3.91
N ASP A 189 -5.85 -5.37 3.58
CA ASP A 189 -6.74 -6.53 3.40
C ASP A 189 -7.53 -6.83 4.68
N GLY A 190 -6.85 -6.84 5.83
CA GLY A 190 -7.45 -7.04 7.14
C GLY A 190 -8.50 -5.97 7.46
N LEU A 191 -8.12 -4.70 7.36
CA LEU A 191 -9.01 -3.56 7.64
C LEU A 191 -10.22 -3.51 6.71
N ALA A 192 -10.03 -3.79 5.43
CA ALA A 192 -11.11 -3.83 4.45
C ALA A 192 -12.10 -4.97 4.73
N LYS A 193 -11.59 -6.14 5.16
CA LYS A 193 -12.40 -7.30 5.56
C LYS A 193 -13.25 -7.01 6.80
N GLU A 194 -12.72 -6.26 7.76
CA GLU A 194 -13.50 -5.84 8.95
C GLU A 194 -14.68 -4.95 8.57
N GLN A 195 -14.46 -4.00 7.65
CA GLN A 195 -15.48 -3.05 7.22
C GLN A 195 -16.53 -3.66 6.27
N PHE A 196 -16.11 -4.58 5.38
CA PHE A 196 -16.95 -5.21 4.35
C PHE A 196 -16.81 -6.74 4.36
N PRO A 197 -17.18 -7.43 5.45
CA PRO A 197 -16.82 -8.84 5.63
C PRO A 197 -17.34 -9.79 4.54
N VAL A 198 -18.48 -9.50 3.92
CA VAL A 198 -19.07 -10.34 2.87
C VAL A 198 -18.54 -9.97 1.49
N SER A 199 -18.61 -8.68 1.16
CA SER A 199 -18.18 -8.18 -0.16
C SER A 199 -16.69 -8.35 -0.37
N TRP A 200 -15.89 -8.11 0.68
CA TRP A 200 -14.45 -8.28 0.61
C TRP A 200 -14.06 -9.73 0.32
N LEU A 201 -14.61 -10.67 1.07
CA LEU A 201 -14.33 -12.10 0.83
C LEU A 201 -14.71 -12.51 -0.60
N ALA A 202 -15.87 -12.07 -1.10
CA ALA A 202 -16.29 -12.37 -2.46
C ALA A 202 -15.37 -11.81 -3.54
N LEU A 203 -14.76 -10.63 -3.31
CA LEU A 203 -13.83 -10.00 -4.26
C LEU A 203 -12.40 -10.55 -4.18
N ARG A 204 -12.06 -11.25 -3.09
CA ARG A 204 -10.74 -11.82 -2.83
C ARG A 204 -10.63 -13.31 -3.19
N ASN A 205 -11.73 -13.97 -3.59
CA ASN A 205 -11.80 -15.38 -3.99
C ASN A 205 -11.58 -15.57 -5.49
#